data_6b69bd5b8ef146bda613ec7736361551
#
_entry.id   6b69bd5b8ef146bda613ec7736361551
#
_cell.length_a   1.000
_cell.length_b   1.000
_cell.length_c   1.000
_cell.angle_alpha   90.00
_cell.angle_beta   90.00
_cell.angle_gamma   90.00
#
_symmetry.space_group_name_H-M   'P 1'
#
loop_
_entity.id
_entity.type
_entity.pdbx_description
1 polymer ?
#
loop_
_entity_poly.entity_id
_entity_poly.type
_entity_poly.pdbx_seq_one_letter_code
_entity_poly.pdbx_strand_id
1 'polypeptide(L)'
;MNVERLRALLEAAVKLELATIPPYLCGLYSIHPSTNAEATLVIRSVVVEEMLHMILAGNVLNAIGGRPRVSGPANAPHYPHELPDGVILDLLPFSPAALESFLQVENPKYKAEAAKAEHVEGRRDTVHASHVLKLADRPDTIGAFYAEIEAGLKEVAAEIGEEALFCGDPARQIGGDYYYAAGGAPVIVTDLDSACRALQEVVEQGEGEMTSAFDADDDLAHYYRFEQLKYGRSYQPGDGVGIPTGPPVEVDFDAAYPMLPNPRLDEFTDPDLRAIVEQANRQWSLLLIQIDEAFDGSPAALIPAVHTMFRLRDAMLVLLANPMPGHSGYHAGPTFELIEATHPSTPSPSRAEVGS
;
A
#
# COMPACT_ATOMS: atom_id res chain seq x y z
N MET A 1 -15.66 -15.39 16.78
CA MET A 1 -15.67 -14.05 16.13
C MET A 1 -17.06 -13.79 15.56
N ASN A 2 -17.46 -12.52 15.28
CA ASN A 2 -18.71 -12.25 14.56
C ASN A 2 -18.44 -11.58 13.21
N VAL A 3 -19.44 -11.56 12.31
CA VAL A 3 -19.32 -11.01 10.94
C VAL A 3 -18.87 -9.55 10.93
N GLU A 4 -19.37 -8.71 11.85
CA GLU A 4 -19.01 -7.28 11.91
C GLU A 4 -17.53 -7.07 12.29
N ARG A 5 -17.03 -7.87 13.24
CA ARG A 5 -15.61 -7.84 13.61
C ARG A 5 -14.73 -8.31 12.45
N LEU A 6 -15.16 -9.35 11.74
CA LEU A 6 -14.45 -9.89 10.57
C LEU A 6 -14.39 -8.86 9.44
N ARG A 7 -15.50 -8.16 9.15
CA ARG A 7 -15.52 -7.05 8.18
C ARG A 7 -14.57 -5.93 8.59
N ALA A 8 -14.56 -5.56 9.87
CA ALA A 8 -13.65 -4.51 10.37
C ALA A 8 -12.17 -4.89 10.22
N LEU A 9 -11.81 -6.17 10.42
CA LEU A 9 -10.44 -6.65 10.18
C LEU A 9 -10.08 -6.58 8.69
N LEU A 10 -10.96 -6.99 7.80
CA LEU A 10 -10.74 -6.91 6.35
C LEU A 10 -10.69 -5.46 5.84
N GLU A 11 -11.49 -4.54 6.40
CA GLU A 11 -11.34 -3.11 6.12
C GLU A 11 -9.97 -2.58 6.55
N ALA A 12 -9.47 -3.04 7.70
CA ALA A 12 -8.12 -2.69 8.16
C ALA A 12 -7.05 -3.30 7.25
N ALA A 13 -7.23 -4.52 6.74
CA ALA A 13 -6.34 -5.14 5.76
C ALA A 13 -6.23 -4.30 4.48
N VAL A 14 -7.36 -3.94 3.86
CA VAL A 14 -7.37 -3.08 2.64
C VAL A 14 -6.62 -1.76 2.88
N LYS A 15 -6.77 -1.15 4.05
CA LYS A 15 -6.08 0.11 4.39
C LYS A 15 -4.59 -0.09 4.66
N LEU A 16 -4.21 -1.22 5.23
CA LEU A 16 -2.81 -1.58 5.46
C LEU A 16 -2.06 -1.71 4.14
N GLU A 17 -2.59 -2.49 3.20
CA GLU A 17 -1.98 -2.66 1.87
C GLU A 17 -1.87 -1.33 1.12
N LEU A 18 -2.90 -0.49 1.19
CA LEU A 18 -2.84 0.85 0.60
C LEU A 18 -1.74 1.72 1.24
N ALA A 19 -1.53 1.61 2.56
CA ALA A 19 -0.60 2.48 3.29
C ALA A 19 0.87 2.20 2.96
N THR A 20 1.22 1.02 2.46
CA THR A 20 2.59 0.64 2.05
C THR A 20 2.97 1.26 0.69
N ILE A 21 2.00 1.45 -0.20
CA ILE A 21 2.23 1.87 -1.60
C ILE A 21 2.93 3.25 -1.71
N PRO A 22 2.48 4.36 -1.09
CA PRO A 22 3.14 5.65 -1.19
C PRO A 22 4.61 5.68 -0.73
N PRO A 23 5.02 5.09 0.41
CA PRO A 23 6.42 4.95 0.80
C PRO A 23 7.27 4.23 -0.26
N TYR A 24 6.79 3.11 -0.80
CA TYR A 24 7.50 2.37 -1.84
C TYR A 24 7.60 3.15 -3.14
N LEU A 25 6.55 3.91 -3.53
CA LEU A 25 6.61 4.82 -4.68
C LEU A 25 7.63 5.95 -4.49
N CYS A 26 7.76 6.51 -3.28
CA CYS A 26 8.78 7.50 -2.98
C CYS A 26 10.19 6.91 -3.12
N GLY A 27 10.43 5.73 -2.56
CA GLY A 27 11.69 5.00 -2.77
C GLY A 27 11.97 4.76 -4.24
N LEU A 28 11.01 4.17 -4.97
CA LEU A 28 11.14 3.81 -6.38
C LEU A 28 11.47 5.01 -7.29
N TYR A 29 10.66 6.07 -7.22
CA TYR A 29 10.77 7.17 -8.16
C TYR A 29 11.84 8.19 -7.79
N SER A 30 12.41 8.13 -6.59
CA SER A 30 13.57 8.93 -6.23
C SER A 30 14.88 8.39 -6.80
N ILE A 31 14.96 7.14 -7.25
CA ILE A 31 16.13 6.58 -7.92
C ILE A 31 16.40 7.36 -9.21
N HIS A 32 17.67 7.77 -9.42
CA HIS A 32 18.05 8.45 -10.66
C HIS A 32 17.85 7.54 -11.88
N PRO A 33 17.38 8.10 -13.01
CA PRO A 33 17.18 7.31 -14.23
C PRO A 33 18.46 6.56 -14.64
N SER A 34 18.30 5.29 -15.02
CA SER A 34 19.37 4.40 -15.47
C SER A 34 20.42 4.01 -14.40
N THR A 35 20.11 4.20 -13.12
CA THR A 35 20.89 3.68 -12.00
C THR A 35 20.09 2.65 -11.22
N ASN A 36 20.73 1.88 -10.32
CA ASN A 36 20.06 0.94 -9.43
C ASN A 36 18.99 0.07 -10.12
N ALA A 37 19.33 -0.53 -11.28
CA ALA A 37 18.34 -1.25 -12.10
C ALA A 37 17.64 -2.38 -11.33
N GLU A 38 18.39 -3.15 -10.54
CA GLU A 38 17.85 -4.26 -9.74
C GLU A 38 16.98 -3.76 -8.58
N ALA A 39 17.43 -2.71 -7.86
CA ALA A 39 16.61 -2.10 -6.81
C ALA A 39 15.29 -1.54 -7.38
N THR A 40 15.34 -0.91 -8.56
CA THR A 40 14.16 -0.42 -9.26
C THR A 40 13.18 -1.57 -9.58
N LEU A 41 13.69 -2.71 -10.05
CA LEU A 41 12.87 -3.88 -10.37
C LEU A 41 12.24 -4.48 -9.10
N VAL A 42 13.04 -4.64 -8.04
CA VAL A 42 12.58 -5.18 -6.75
C VAL A 42 11.48 -4.30 -6.17
N ILE A 43 11.73 -3.00 -5.96
CA ILE A 43 10.71 -2.12 -5.34
C ILE A 43 9.44 -2.06 -6.21
N ARG A 44 9.62 -2.02 -7.54
CA ARG A 44 8.48 -2.00 -8.46
C ARG A 44 7.64 -3.27 -8.39
N SER A 45 8.24 -4.46 -8.30
CA SER A 45 7.49 -5.71 -8.18
C SER A 45 6.68 -5.74 -6.89
N VAL A 46 7.27 -5.33 -5.77
CA VAL A 46 6.57 -5.24 -4.50
C VAL A 46 5.38 -4.27 -4.57
N VAL A 47 5.57 -3.05 -5.09
CA VAL A 47 4.45 -2.10 -5.27
C VAL A 47 3.29 -2.69 -6.06
N VAL A 48 3.58 -3.47 -7.09
CA VAL A 48 2.55 -4.11 -7.92
C VAL A 48 1.81 -5.19 -7.12
N GLU A 49 2.52 -5.98 -6.35
CA GLU A 49 1.94 -7.02 -5.50
C GLU A 49 1.12 -6.44 -4.34
N GLU A 50 1.54 -5.31 -3.73
CA GLU A 50 0.73 -4.57 -2.75
C GLU A 50 -0.64 -4.11 -3.32
N MET A 51 -0.66 -3.71 -4.60
CA MET A 51 -1.92 -3.41 -5.28
C MET A 51 -2.80 -4.65 -5.45
N LEU A 52 -2.20 -5.83 -5.70
CA LEU A 52 -2.91 -7.10 -5.74
C LEU A 52 -3.45 -7.48 -4.35
N HIS A 53 -2.63 -7.37 -3.31
CA HIS A 53 -3.02 -7.66 -1.94
C HIS A 53 -4.23 -6.84 -1.50
N MET A 54 -4.24 -5.55 -1.81
CA MET A 54 -5.40 -4.68 -1.56
C MET A 54 -6.65 -5.18 -2.29
N ILE A 55 -6.54 -5.66 -3.54
CA ILE A 55 -7.66 -6.23 -4.29
C ILE A 55 -8.14 -7.53 -3.66
N LEU A 56 -7.22 -8.42 -3.29
CA LEU A 56 -7.54 -9.71 -2.67
C LEU A 56 -8.30 -9.52 -1.35
N ALA A 57 -7.79 -8.69 -0.45
CA ALA A 57 -8.47 -8.34 0.80
C ALA A 57 -9.84 -7.69 0.55
N GLY A 58 -9.92 -6.79 -0.45
CA GLY A 58 -11.16 -6.12 -0.86
C GLY A 58 -12.20 -7.09 -1.43
N ASN A 59 -11.78 -8.08 -2.23
CA ASN A 59 -12.67 -9.12 -2.76
C ASN A 59 -13.23 -10.02 -1.65
N VAL A 60 -12.40 -10.42 -0.67
CA VAL A 60 -12.87 -11.17 0.52
C VAL A 60 -13.90 -10.33 1.30
N LEU A 61 -13.62 -9.05 1.53
CA LEU A 61 -14.54 -8.14 2.22
C LEU A 61 -15.88 -8.00 1.46
N ASN A 62 -15.82 -7.81 0.14
CA ASN A 62 -17.02 -7.74 -0.70
C ASN A 62 -17.81 -9.05 -0.66
N ALA A 63 -17.14 -10.22 -0.70
CA ALA A 63 -17.77 -11.53 -0.68
C ALA A 63 -18.62 -11.78 0.59
N ILE A 64 -18.16 -11.27 1.73
CA ILE A 64 -18.90 -11.36 3.00
C ILE A 64 -19.86 -10.18 3.24
N GLY A 65 -20.23 -9.45 2.18
CA GLY A 65 -21.18 -8.34 2.23
C GLY A 65 -20.67 -7.06 2.86
N GLY A 66 -19.34 -6.89 3.00
CA GLY A 66 -18.71 -5.64 3.40
C GLY A 66 -18.58 -4.65 2.22
N ARG A 67 -17.91 -3.53 2.46
CA ARG A 67 -17.69 -2.47 1.46
C ARG A 67 -16.30 -1.87 1.58
N PRO A 68 -15.30 -2.33 0.82
CA PRO A 68 -13.98 -1.71 0.79
C PRO A 68 -14.09 -0.23 0.46
N ARG A 69 -13.37 0.60 1.20
CA ARG A 69 -13.27 2.04 0.98
C ARG A 69 -11.85 2.51 1.27
N VAL A 70 -11.27 3.20 0.31
CA VAL A 70 -9.91 3.75 0.40
C VAL A 70 -9.89 5.28 0.23
N SER A 71 -10.93 5.88 -0.33
CA SER A 71 -11.03 7.32 -0.49
C SER A 71 -11.55 8.03 0.77
N GLY A 72 -11.27 9.32 0.84
CA GLY A 72 -11.73 10.19 1.93
C GLY A 72 -10.85 10.18 3.17
N PRO A 73 -10.99 11.21 4.04
CA PRO A 73 -10.07 11.45 5.17
C PRO A 73 -10.05 10.33 6.23
N ALA A 74 -11.11 9.51 6.31
CA ALA A 74 -11.18 8.40 7.27
C ALA A 74 -10.51 7.12 6.76
N ASN A 75 -10.17 7.04 5.48
CA ASN A 75 -9.69 5.82 4.84
C ASN A 75 -8.31 5.96 4.22
N ALA A 76 -8.01 7.09 3.58
CA ALA A 76 -6.71 7.33 2.98
C ALA A 76 -5.61 7.52 4.06
N PRO A 77 -4.41 6.97 3.84
CA PRO A 77 -3.30 7.12 4.78
C PRO A 77 -2.81 8.58 4.83
N HIS A 78 -2.31 8.98 5.98
CA HIS A 78 -1.59 10.25 6.21
C HIS A 78 -0.19 9.94 6.70
N TYR A 79 0.83 10.63 6.17
CA TYR A 79 2.22 10.35 6.50
C TYR A 79 2.82 11.44 7.40
N PRO A 80 3.65 11.05 8.40
CA PRO A 80 3.98 9.68 8.81
C PRO A 80 2.74 8.86 9.19
N HIS A 81 2.67 7.59 8.79
CA HIS A 81 1.55 6.70 9.06
C HIS A 81 1.95 5.59 10.05
N GLU A 82 1.21 5.45 11.15
CA GLU A 82 1.44 4.37 12.11
C GLU A 82 0.57 3.17 11.75
N LEU A 83 1.23 2.05 11.44
CA LEU A 83 0.57 0.77 11.20
C LEU A 83 -0.02 0.18 12.50
N PRO A 84 -0.97 -0.77 12.42
CA PRO A 84 -1.58 -1.40 13.59
C PRO A 84 -0.60 -1.98 14.59
N ASP A 85 0.58 -2.33 14.16
CA ASP A 85 1.67 -2.92 14.91
C ASP A 85 2.65 -1.93 15.54
N GLY A 86 2.49 -0.65 15.24
CA GLY A 86 3.34 0.42 15.73
C GLY A 86 4.54 0.74 14.82
N VAL A 87 4.69 0.09 13.67
CA VAL A 87 5.66 0.49 12.65
C VAL A 87 5.22 1.83 12.05
N ILE A 88 6.16 2.75 11.92
CA ILE A 88 5.92 4.07 11.32
C ILE A 88 6.37 4.03 9.86
N LEU A 89 5.45 4.33 8.96
CA LEU A 89 5.70 4.53 7.54
C LEU A 89 5.96 6.01 7.26
N ASP A 90 7.15 6.30 6.79
CA ASP A 90 7.58 7.63 6.34
C ASP A 90 7.67 7.69 4.82
N LEU A 91 7.40 8.86 4.23
CA LEU A 91 7.72 9.15 2.84
C LEU A 91 9.21 9.52 2.73
N LEU A 92 10.03 8.56 2.32
CA LEU A 92 11.48 8.72 2.23
C LEU A 92 11.98 8.47 0.79
N PRO A 93 13.07 9.12 0.36
CA PRO A 93 13.76 8.73 -0.86
C PRO A 93 14.43 7.36 -0.69
N PHE A 94 14.81 6.73 -1.80
CA PHE A 94 15.63 5.53 -1.79
C PHE A 94 16.91 5.76 -0.99
N SER A 95 17.00 5.12 0.15
CA SER A 95 18.04 5.35 1.15
C SER A 95 18.13 4.15 2.10
N PRO A 96 19.21 4.00 2.88
CA PRO A 96 19.27 2.99 3.92
C PRO A 96 18.10 3.06 4.91
N ALA A 97 17.63 4.28 5.24
CA ALA A 97 16.50 4.47 6.15
C ALA A 97 15.17 4.01 5.54
N ALA A 98 14.94 4.30 4.25
CA ALA A 98 13.76 3.79 3.54
C ALA A 98 13.78 2.26 3.46
N LEU A 99 14.90 1.68 3.09
CA LEU A 99 15.04 0.22 3.00
C LEU A 99 14.84 -0.46 4.37
N GLU A 100 15.33 0.14 5.45
CA GLU A 100 15.08 -0.39 6.79
C GLU A 100 13.60 -0.31 7.17
N SER A 101 12.90 0.79 6.82
CA SER A 101 11.45 0.91 7.01
C SER A 101 10.69 -0.17 6.20
N PHE A 102 11.07 -0.42 4.95
CA PHE A 102 10.47 -1.48 4.13
C PHE A 102 10.66 -2.86 4.76
N LEU A 103 11.89 -3.16 5.22
CA LEU A 103 12.19 -4.41 5.92
C LEU A 103 11.41 -4.55 7.24
N GLN A 104 11.13 -3.47 7.95
CA GLN A 104 10.33 -3.52 9.18
C GLN A 104 8.86 -3.87 8.89
N VAL A 105 8.31 -3.33 7.81
CA VAL A 105 6.93 -3.63 7.37
C VAL A 105 6.78 -5.09 7.01
N GLU A 106 7.68 -5.59 6.17
CA GLU A 106 7.60 -6.93 5.60
C GLU A 106 8.15 -8.03 6.53
N ASN A 107 8.73 -7.67 7.68
CA ASN A 107 9.47 -8.62 8.52
C ASN A 107 8.55 -9.55 9.31
N PRO A 108 8.60 -10.87 9.07
CA PRO A 108 7.80 -11.85 9.80
C PRO A 108 8.14 -11.95 11.29
N LYS A 109 9.29 -11.42 11.74
CA LYS A 109 9.80 -11.57 13.11
C LYS A 109 9.94 -10.27 13.89
N TYR A 110 9.80 -9.10 13.24
CA TYR A 110 10.18 -7.81 13.81
C TYR A 110 9.59 -7.55 15.21
N LYS A 111 8.45 -8.10 15.53
CA LYS A 111 7.70 -7.79 16.76
C LYS A 111 8.04 -8.65 17.97
N ALA A 112 8.57 -9.83 17.77
CA ALA A 112 9.06 -10.66 18.89
C ALA A 112 10.26 -10.01 19.61
N GLU A 113 11.01 -9.13 18.94
CA GLU A 113 12.18 -8.44 19.46
C GLU A 113 11.93 -6.97 19.85
N ALA A 114 11.10 -6.23 19.11
CA ALA A 114 10.77 -4.84 19.44
C ALA A 114 9.99 -4.69 20.76
N ALA A 115 9.20 -5.69 21.12
CA ALA A 115 8.58 -5.75 22.46
C ALA A 115 9.60 -5.84 23.63
N LYS A 116 10.89 -6.06 23.32
CA LYS A 116 12.01 -6.08 24.27
C LYS A 116 12.88 -4.81 24.24
N ALA A 117 12.73 -3.95 23.23
CA ALA A 117 13.50 -2.72 23.10
C ALA A 117 12.67 -1.49 23.53
N GLU A 118 12.77 -1.17 24.78
CA GLU A 118 12.64 0.10 25.49
C GLU A 118 11.98 1.32 24.82
N HIS A 119 10.96 1.81 25.54
CA HIS A 119 10.73 3.23 25.86
C HIS A 119 11.86 4.18 25.42
N VAL A 120 11.67 4.84 24.29
CA VAL A 120 12.24 6.15 24.05
C VAL A 120 11.16 7.18 24.33
N GLU A 121 11.25 7.79 25.52
CA GLU A 121 10.49 8.98 25.89
C GLU A 121 10.79 10.12 24.90
N GLY A 122 9.75 10.71 24.35
CA GLY A 122 9.79 12.04 23.81
C GLY A 122 9.41 12.22 22.36
N ARG A 123 8.14 11.98 22.01
CA ARG A 123 7.42 12.77 21.01
C ARG A 123 5.91 12.56 21.21
N ARG A 124 5.32 13.41 22.04
CA ARG A 124 3.87 13.59 22.07
C ARG A 124 3.54 14.73 21.14
N ASP A 125 2.93 14.44 20.00
CA ASP A 125 2.08 15.39 19.31
C ASP A 125 0.89 14.64 18.68
N THR A 126 -0.26 14.95 19.25
CA THR A 126 -1.65 14.84 18.78
C THR A 126 -2.01 13.77 17.76
N VAL A 127 -2.35 12.62 18.25
CA VAL A 127 -3.08 11.58 17.53
C VAL A 127 -4.56 11.94 17.47
N HIS A 128 -5.10 12.19 16.29
CA HIS A 128 -6.54 12.15 16.09
C HIS A 128 -7.01 10.70 16.23
N ALA A 129 -7.87 10.47 17.24
CA ALA A 129 -8.43 9.16 17.57
C ALA A 129 -9.41 8.70 16.46
N SER A 130 -8.90 8.04 15.44
CA SER A 130 -9.64 7.05 14.69
C SER A 130 -9.68 5.77 15.52
N HIS A 131 -10.77 4.98 15.45
CA HIS A 131 -11.03 3.78 16.25
C HIS A 131 -9.90 2.74 16.09
N VAL A 132 -8.81 2.96 16.79
CA VAL A 132 -7.66 2.06 16.85
C VAL A 132 -8.05 0.91 17.77
N LEU A 133 -7.94 -0.32 17.26
CA LEU A 133 -7.94 -1.54 18.08
C LEU A 133 -7.03 -1.35 19.29
N LYS A 134 -7.52 -1.69 20.49
CA LYS A 134 -6.74 -1.49 21.72
C LYS A 134 -5.42 -2.25 21.62
N LEU A 135 -4.32 -1.62 22.04
CA LEU A 135 -2.95 -2.16 21.98
C LEU A 135 -2.76 -3.61 22.50
N ALA A 136 -3.65 -4.09 23.35
CA ALA A 136 -3.59 -5.42 23.96
C ALA A 136 -4.04 -6.58 23.04
N ASP A 137 -4.67 -6.28 21.88
CA ASP A 137 -5.24 -7.27 20.96
C ASP A 137 -4.64 -7.16 19.56
N ARG A 138 -3.45 -6.57 19.42
CA ARG A 138 -2.80 -6.40 18.10
C ARG A 138 -1.98 -7.63 17.73
N PRO A 139 -2.16 -8.18 16.53
CA PRO A 139 -1.29 -9.24 16.03
C PRO A 139 0.15 -8.72 15.88
N ASP A 140 1.11 -9.59 16.17
CA ASP A 140 2.53 -9.22 16.20
C ASP A 140 3.17 -9.11 14.81
N THR A 141 2.53 -9.56 13.73
CA THR A 141 3.00 -9.48 12.32
C THR A 141 1.82 -9.34 11.36
N ILE A 142 2.10 -8.97 10.10
CA ILE A 142 1.10 -8.96 9.02
C ILE A 142 0.54 -10.38 8.82
N GLY A 143 1.38 -11.41 8.77
CA GLY A 143 0.93 -12.79 8.65
C GLY A 143 0.07 -13.25 9.83
N ALA A 144 0.40 -12.86 11.08
CA ALA A 144 -0.45 -13.13 12.23
C ALA A 144 -1.81 -12.40 12.12
N PHE A 145 -1.82 -11.19 11.55
CA PHE A 145 -3.05 -10.44 11.29
C PHE A 145 -3.92 -11.15 10.26
N TYR A 146 -3.36 -11.63 9.16
CA TYR A 146 -4.09 -12.40 8.15
C TYR A 146 -4.53 -13.78 8.67
N ALA A 147 -3.73 -14.42 9.53
CA ALA A 147 -4.13 -15.67 10.19
C ALA A 147 -5.33 -15.47 11.13
N GLU A 148 -5.44 -14.31 11.84
CA GLU A 148 -6.62 -13.95 12.62
C GLU A 148 -7.87 -13.83 11.72
N ILE A 149 -7.74 -13.20 10.56
CA ILE A 149 -8.83 -13.06 9.58
C ILE A 149 -9.27 -14.44 9.08
N GLU A 150 -8.31 -15.28 8.67
CA GLU A 150 -8.60 -16.63 8.16
C GLU A 150 -9.29 -17.51 9.23
N ALA A 151 -8.78 -17.49 10.46
CA ALA A 151 -9.40 -18.19 11.58
C ALA A 151 -10.83 -17.68 11.83
N GLY A 152 -11.03 -16.36 11.75
CA GLY A 152 -12.34 -15.74 11.86
C GLY A 152 -13.32 -16.16 10.76
N LEU A 153 -12.86 -16.24 9.50
CA LEU A 153 -13.68 -16.75 8.39
C LEU A 153 -14.16 -18.19 8.67
N LYS A 154 -13.24 -19.07 9.09
CA LYS A 154 -13.55 -20.48 9.43
C LYS A 154 -14.54 -20.59 10.60
N GLU A 155 -14.33 -19.80 11.65
CA GLU A 155 -15.20 -19.78 12.84
C GLU A 155 -16.62 -19.32 12.48
N VAL A 156 -16.74 -18.18 11.78
CA VAL A 156 -18.05 -17.62 11.41
C VAL A 156 -18.76 -18.52 10.39
N ALA A 157 -18.04 -19.07 9.38
CA ALA A 157 -18.63 -20.01 8.44
C ALA A 157 -19.18 -21.27 9.13
N ALA A 158 -18.49 -21.78 10.16
CA ALA A 158 -18.97 -22.91 10.95
C ALA A 158 -20.20 -22.57 11.81
N GLU A 159 -20.34 -21.33 12.27
CA GLU A 159 -21.45 -20.87 13.12
C GLU A 159 -22.73 -20.60 12.32
N ILE A 160 -22.63 -19.85 11.20
CA ILE A 160 -23.82 -19.38 10.46
C ILE A 160 -23.99 -20.07 9.10
N GLY A 161 -23.01 -20.86 8.63
CA GLY A 161 -22.97 -21.50 7.33
C GLY A 161 -22.31 -20.60 6.25
N GLU A 162 -21.64 -21.22 5.29
CA GLU A 162 -20.93 -20.50 4.21
C GLU A 162 -21.87 -19.66 3.34
N GLU A 163 -23.05 -20.19 2.96
CA GLU A 163 -24.03 -19.46 2.16
C GLU A 163 -24.50 -18.16 2.84
N ALA A 164 -24.63 -18.17 4.16
CA ALA A 164 -25.01 -16.98 4.93
C ALA A 164 -23.83 -16.00 5.09
N LEU A 165 -22.59 -16.48 5.16
CA LEU A 165 -21.40 -15.66 5.26
C LEU A 165 -21.06 -15.01 3.92
N PHE A 166 -20.97 -15.80 2.83
CA PHE A 166 -20.62 -15.33 1.50
C PHE A 166 -21.85 -14.83 0.72
N CYS A 167 -22.54 -13.85 1.32
CA CYS A 167 -23.79 -13.27 0.82
C CYS A 167 -23.59 -12.00 -0.01
N GLY A 168 -22.35 -11.60 -0.27
CA GLY A 168 -22.02 -10.39 -1.01
C GLY A 168 -22.31 -10.50 -2.52
N ASP A 169 -22.38 -9.35 -3.19
CA ASP A 169 -22.60 -9.28 -4.64
C ASP A 169 -21.30 -9.56 -5.40
N PRO A 170 -21.19 -10.66 -6.17
CA PRO A 170 -19.99 -10.97 -6.94
C PRO A 170 -19.60 -9.90 -7.98
N ALA A 171 -20.57 -9.09 -8.47
CA ALA A 171 -20.31 -8.01 -9.41
C ALA A 171 -19.45 -6.88 -8.81
N ARG A 172 -19.30 -6.86 -7.50
CA ARG A 172 -18.47 -5.89 -6.77
C ARG A 172 -17.03 -6.34 -6.60
N GLN A 173 -16.68 -7.51 -7.06
CA GLN A 173 -15.32 -8.03 -6.99
C GLN A 173 -14.52 -7.69 -8.26
N ILE A 174 -13.23 -7.45 -8.08
CA ILE A 174 -12.31 -7.14 -9.16
C ILE A 174 -11.68 -8.44 -9.64
N GLY A 175 -11.93 -8.79 -10.91
CA GLY A 175 -11.36 -9.98 -11.55
C GLY A 175 -10.15 -9.66 -12.43
N GLY A 176 -9.51 -10.71 -12.96
CA GLY A 176 -8.32 -10.62 -13.80
C GLY A 176 -8.48 -9.77 -15.08
N ASP A 177 -9.70 -9.61 -15.58
CA ASP A 177 -9.96 -8.76 -16.76
C ASP A 177 -9.66 -7.27 -16.53
N TYR A 178 -9.55 -6.84 -15.29
CA TYR A 178 -9.32 -5.45 -14.90
C TYR A 178 -7.99 -5.24 -14.15
N TYR A 179 -7.20 -6.30 -13.99
CA TYR A 179 -5.89 -6.26 -13.37
C TYR A 179 -4.81 -6.57 -14.40
N TYR A 180 -4.00 -5.58 -14.74
CA TYR A 180 -3.03 -5.65 -15.84
C TYR A 180 -1.59 -5.78 -15.38
N ALA A 181 -1.36 -6.10 -14.12
CA ALA A 181 -0.02 -6.19 -13.57
C ALA A 181 0.49 -7.65 -13.53
N ALA A 182 1.79 -7.80 -13.37
CA ALA A 182 2.43 -9.06 -13.00
C ALA A 182 2.33 -9.30 -11.48
N GLY A 183 2.82 -10.42 -10.99
CA GLY A 183 2.86 -10.72 -9.56
C GLY A 183 1.62 -11.43 -9.04
N GLY A 184 0.92 -12.19 -9.88
CA GLY A 184 -0.27 -12.95 -9.50
C GLY A 184 -1.55 -12.48 -10.19
N ALA A 185 -2.69 -13.00 -9.76
CA ALA A 185 -4.00 -12.67 -10.31
C ALA A 185 -5.05 -12.51 -9.21
N PRO A 186 -6.00 -11.55 -9.35
CA PRO A 186 -7.12 -11.44 -8.44
C PRO A 186 -7.94 -12.73 -8.35
N VAL A 187 -8.29 -13.11 -7.14
CA VAL A 187 -9.19 -14.24 -6.86
C VAL A 187 -10.61 -13.70 -6.70
N ILE A 188 -11.56 -14.28 -7.45
CA ILE A 188 -12.98 -14.08 -7.20
C ILE A 188 -13.39 -15.00 -6.06
N VAL A 189 -13.89 -14.41 -4.97
CA VAL A 189 -14.22 -15.10 -3.73
C VAL A 189 -15.71 -15.45 -3.71
N THR A 190 -16.03 -16.75 -3.63
CA THR A 190 -17.39 -17.26 -3.63
C THR A 190 -17.71 -18.14 -2.42
N ASP A 191 -16.68 -18.61 -1.73
CA ASP A 191 -16.73 -19.58 -0.65
C ASP A 191 -15.51 -19.47 0.26
N LEU A 192 -15.47 -20.29 1.31
CA LEU A 192 -14.38 -20.28 2.29
C LEU A 192 -13.03 -20.68 1.66
N ASP A 193 -13.02 -21.63 0.73
CA ASP A 193 -11.78 -22.07 0.08
C ASP A 193 -11.15 -20.95 -0.75
N SER A 194 -11.94 -20.28 -1.58
CA SER A 194 -11.45 -19.15 -2.38
C SER A 194 -11.04 -17.95 -1.52
N ALA A 195 -11.72 -17.72 -0.39
CA ALA A 195 -11.31 -16.69 0.57
C ALA A 195 -9.95 -17.01 1.22
N CYS A 196 -9.77 -18.25 1.68
CA CYS A 196 -8.50 -18.69 2.26
C CYS A 196 -7.35 -18.61 1.24
N ARG A 197 -7.57 -19.01 -0.01
CA ARG A 197 -6.55 -18.88 -1.07
C ARG A 197 -6.16 -17.41 -1.32
N ALA A 198 -7.15 -16.50 -1.35
CA ALA A 198 -6.86 -15.08 -1.54
C ALA A 198 -6.00 -14.50 -0.40
N LEU A 199 -6.27 -14.90 0.87
CA LEU A 199 -5.49 -14.45 2.02
C LEU A 199 -4.10 -15.12 2.08
N GLN A 200 -4.02 -16.38 1.68
CA GLN A 200 -2.77 -17.12 1.63
C GLN A 200 -1.80 -16.51 0.62
N GLU A 201 -2.26 -16.12 -0.56
CA GLU A 201 -1.46 -15.40 -1.58
C GLU A 201 -0.82 -14.14 -0.98
N VAL A 202 -1.57 -13.34 -0.20
CA VAL A 202 -1.03 -12.14 0.45
C VAL A 202 0.09 -12.49 1.44
N VAL A 203 -0.09 -13.53 2.24
CA VAL A 203 0.90 -13.92 3.26
C VAL A 203 2.17 -14.49 2.62
N GLU A 204 2.02 -15.35 1.60
CA GLU A 204 3.14 -15.98 0.91
C GLU A 204 4.00 -14.95 0.17
N GLN A 205 3.38 -14.01 -0.52
CA GLN A 205 4.09 -12.94 -1.23
C GLN A 205 4.72 -11.91 -0.28
N GLY A 206 4.05 -11.54 0.82
CA GLY A 206 4.53 -10.53 1.77
C GLY A 206 5.66 -11.03 2.65
N GLU A 207 5.32 -11.84 3.63
CA GLU A 207 6.27 -12.29 4.67
C GLU A 207 7.07 -13.53 4.24
N GLY A 208 6.48 -14.42 3.42
CA GLY A 208 7.05 -15.71 3.10
C GLY A 208 7.14 -16.66 4.30
N GLU A 209 7.91 -17.74 4.15
CA GLU A 209 8.14 -18.69 5.22
C GLU A 209 9.35 -18.29 6.08
N MET A 210 9.27 -18.52 7.40
CA MET A 210 10.39 -18.25 8.33
C MET A 210 11.61 -19.17 8.12
N THR A 211 11.46 -20.25 7.38
CA THR A 211 12.48 -21.29 7.19
C THR A 211 13.09 -21.28 5.79
N SER A 212 12.44 -20.62 4.82
CA SER A 212 12.88 -20.52 3.44
C SER A 212 12.66 -19.10 2.94
N ALA A 213 13.62 -18.59 2.16
CA ALA A 213 13.46 -17.32 1.45
C ALA A 213 12.56 -17.46 0.22
N PHE A 214 12.39 -18.69 -0.29
CA PHE A 214 11.59 -19.04 -1.45
C PHE A 214 10.32 -19.75 -1.02
N ASP A 215 9.21 -19.43 -1.65
CA ASP A 215 7.96 -20.15 -1.54
C ASP A 215 7.95 -21.45 -2.35
N ALA A 216 6.77 -22.11 -2.46
CA ALA A 216 6.62 -23.37 -3.18
C ALA A 216 6.78 -23.22 -4.71
N ASP A 217 6.64 -22.03 -5.24
CA ASP A 217 6.76 -21.68 -6.66
C ASP A 217 8.13 -21.11 -7.03
N ASP A 218 9.11 -21.18 -6.10
CA ASP A 218 10.47 -20.60 -6.19
C ASP A 218 10.49 -19.06 -6.30
N ASP A 219 9.45 -18.38 -5.82
CA ASP A 219 9.41 -16.92 -5.72
C ASP A 219 9.90 -16.42 -4.36
N LEU A 220 10.52 -15.23 -4.34
CA LEU A 220 10.99 -14.58 -3.12
C LEU A 220 9.90 -13.68 -2.54
N ALA A 221 9.58 -13.83 -1.26
CA ALA A 221 8.72 -12.90 -0.56
C ALA A 221 9.33 -11.48 -0.48
N HIS A 222 8.49 -10.46 -0.26
CA HIS A 222 8.88 -9.04 -0.24
C HIS A 222 10.04 -8.79 0.72
N TYR A 223 9.97 -9.34 1.93
CA TYR A 223 11.04 -9.23 2.93
C TYR A 223 12.40 -9.62 2.36
N TYR A 224 12.50 -10.79 1.73
CA TYR A 224 13.76 -11.30 1.20
C TYR A 224 14.20 -10.55 -0.07
N ARG A 225 13.26 -10.04 -0.87
CA ARG A 225 13.58 -9.14 -1.99
C ARG A 225 14.25 -7.86 -1.49
N PHE A 226 13.78 -7.25 -0.38
CA PHE A 226 14.43 -6.09 0.23
C PHE A 226 15.73 -6.44 0.91
N GLU A 227 15.87 -7.63 1.52
CA GLU A 227 17.14 -8.08 2.08
C GLU A 227 18.24 -8.22 1.03
N GLN A 228 17.93 -8.60 -0.20
CA GLN A 228 18.91 -8.61 -1.30
C GLN A 228 19.53 -7.23 -1.51
N LEU A 229 18.73 -6.17 -1.43
CA LEU A 229 19.22 -4.79 -1.55
C LEU A 229 20.07 -4.39 -0.33
N LYS A 230 19.69 -4.84 0.87
CA LYS A 230 20.42 -4.56 2.12
C LYS A 230 21.81 -5.22 2.12
N TYR A 231 21.88 -6.46 1.67
CA TYR A 231 23.15 -7.23 1.66
C TYR A 231 23.96 -7.06 0.38
N GLY A 232 23.40 -6.43 -0.65
CA GLY A 232 24.03 -6.28 -1.96
C GLY A 232 24.26 -7.63 -2.66
N ARG A 233 23.39 -8.62 -2.41
CA ARG A 233 23.46 -9.97 -2.97
C ARG A 233 22.08 -10.58 -3.18
N SER A 234 21.92 -11.32 -4.27
CA SER A 234 20.72 -12.09 -4.52
C SER A 234 20.66 -13.34 -3.62
N TYR A 235 19.45 -13.73 -3.25
CA TYR A 235 19.18 -15.07 -2.77
C TYR A 235 19.25 -16.08 -3.90
N GLN A 236 19.63 -17.30 -3.57
CA GLN A 236 19.56 -18.47 -4.46
C GLN A 236 19.03 -19.69 -3.70
N PRO A 237 18.46 -20.69 -4.40
CA PRO A 237 17.95 -21.89 -3.77
C PRO A 237 18.98 -22.55 -2.85
N GLY A 238 18.59 -22.83 -1.60
CA GLY A 238 19.44 -23.38 -0.55
C GLY A 238 20.08 -22.36 0.37
N ASP A 239 19.92 -21.06 0.14
CA ASP A 239 20.36 -20.02 1.07
C ASP A 239 19.52 -20.04 2.35
N GLY A 240 20.20 -19.84 3.48
CA GLY A 240 19.54 -19.60 4.76
C GLY A 240 18.99 -18.17 4.84
N VAL A 241 17.95 -17.99 5.66
CA VAL A 241 17.36 -16.68 5.97
C VAL A 241 18.44 -15.71 6.47
N GLY A 242 18.53 -14.52 5.90
CA GLY A 242 19.52 -13.49 6.22
C GLY A 242 20.92 -13.75 5.66
N ILE A 243 21.09 -14.76 4.81
CA ILE A 243 22.42 -15.16 4.29
C ILE A 243 22.34 -15.36 2.78
N PRO A 244 22.10 -14.31 1.96
CA PRO A 244 22.12 -14.44 0.51
C PRO A 244 23.53 -14.70 -0.01
N THR A 245 23.72 -15.72 -0.85
CA THR A 245 25.02 -16.11 -1.40
C THR A 245 25.13 -15.99 -2.92
N GLY A 246 24.05 -15.58 -3.58
CA GLY A 246 23.97 -15.44 -5.02
C GLY A 246 24.81 -14.28 -5.60
N PRO A 247 24.60 -13.92 -6.86
CA PRO A 247 25.32 -12.83 -7.51
C PRO A 247 25.23 -11.49 -6.77
N PRO A 248 26.22 -10.60 -6.91
CA PRO A 248 26.15 -9.25 -6.37
C PRO A 248 24.95 -8.49 -6.93
N VAL A 249 24.25 -7.73 -6.08
CA VAL A 249 23.24 -6.73 -6.41
C VAL A 249 23.85 -5.36 -6.19
N GLU A 250 23.94 -4.55 -7.23
CA GLU A 250 24.49 -3.19 -7.13
C GLU A 250 23.46 -2.25 -6.52
N VAL A 251 23.80 -1.63 -5.39
CA VAL A 251 22.97 -0.64 -4.69
C VAL A 251 23.80 0.58 -4.41
N ASP A 252 23.41 1.72 -5.01
CA ASP A 252 24.02 3.03 -4.82
C ASP A 252 22.99 4.03 -4.32
N PHE A 253 22.98 4.28 -3.01
CA PHE A 253 22.05 5.22 -2.38
C PHE A 253 22.36 6.70 -2.74
N ASP A 254 23.57 7.02 -3.18
CA ASP A 254 23.93 8.37 -3.64
C ASP A 254 23.35 8.67 -5.02
N ALA A 255 22.95 7.63 -5.77
CA ALA A 255 22.25 7.75 -7.04
C ALA A 255 20.73 7.85 -6.87
N ALA A 256 20.27 8.67 -5.91
CA ALA A 256 18.87 9.00 -5.69
C ALA A 256 18.69 10.50 -5.42
N TYR A 257 17.55 11.04 -5.82
CA TYR A 257 17.18 12.42 -5.47
C TYR A 257 16.98 12.54 -3.95
N PRO A 258 17.60 13.52 -3.28
CA PRO A 258 17.49 13.69 -1.84
C PRO A 258 16.14 14.34 -1.48
N MET A 259 15.05 13.60 -1.66
CA MET A 259 13.69 14.07 -1.34
C MET A 259 13.57 14.50 0.12
N LEU A 260 12.89 15.62 0.37
CA LEU A 260 12.53 16.03 1.73
C LEU A 260 11.65 14.95 2.38
N PRO A 261 12.00 14.41 3.57
CA PRO A 261 11.18 13.42 4.25
C PRO A 261 9.80 13.99 4.65
N ASN A 262 8.74 13.24 4.40
CA ASN A 262 7.36 13.59 4.75
C ASN A 262 6.98 15.03 4.36
N PRO A 263 7.16 15.44 3.09
CA PRO A 263 6.88 16.83 2.71
C PRO A 263 5.39 17.12 2.87
N ARG A 264 5.08 18.36 3.24
CA ARG A 264 3.70 18.82 3.42
C ARG A 264 3.34 19.90 2.40
N LEU A 265 2.08 19.92 1.97
CA LEU A 265 1.62 20.88 0.96
C LEU A 265 1.83 22.35 1.37
N ASP A 266 1.75 22.66 2.65
CA ASP A 266 1.94 24.03 3.17
C ASP A 266 3.41 24.49 3.13
N GLU A 267 4.38 23.60 2.97
CA GLU A 267 5.80 23.92 2.80
C GLU A 267 6.16 24.39 1.38
N PHE A 268 5.29 24.13 0.40
CA PHE A 268 5.50 24.53 -0.99
C PHE A 268 5.18 26.02 -1.20
N THR A 269 6.18 26.86 -1.05
CA THR A 269 6.07 28.33 -1.20
C THR A 269 6.28 28.81 -2.65
N ASP A 270 6.99 28.04 -3.47
CA ASP A 270 7.16 28.30 -4.90
C ASP A 270 5.85 27.96 -5.64
N PRO A 271 5.27 28.87 -6.42
CA PRO A 271 3.97 28.67 -7.04
C PRO A 271 3.96 27.56 -8.10
N ASP A 272 5.08 27.35 -8.83
CA ASP A 272 5.16 26.36 -9.88
C ASP A 272 5.25 24.95 -9.26
N LEU A 273 6.12 24.75 -8.26
CA LEU A 273 6.19 23.49 -7.52
C LEU A 273 4.90 23.21 -6.75
N ARG A 274 4.28 24.23 -6.18
CA ARG A 274 2.98 24.10 -5.52
C ARG A 274 1.91 23.60 -6.48
N ALA A 275 1.84 24.14 -7.69
CA ALA A 275 0.88 23.66 -8.70
C ALA A 275 1.10 22.19 -9.06
N ILE A 276 2.36 21.73 -9.12
CA ILE A 276 2.72 20.34 -9.43
C ILE A 276 2.33 19.40 -8.29
N VAL A 277 2.65 19.74 -7.03
CA VAL A 277 2.28 18.90 -5.88
C VAL A 277 0.75 18.84 -5.69
N GLU A 278 0.03 19.94 -5.92
CA GLU A 278 -1.43 19.94 -5.94
C GLU A 278 -2.00 19.07 -7.08
N GLN A 279 -1.33 19.05 -8.23
CA GLN A 279 -1.70 18.11 -9.31
C GLN A 279 -1.45 16.67 -8.90
N ALA A 280 -0.32 16.33 -8.27
CA ALA A 280 -0.05 15.00 -7.74
C ALA A 280 -1.12 14.57 -6.74
N ASN A 281 -1.48 15.45 -5.81
CA ASN A 281 -2.52 15.20 -4.81
C ASN A 281 -3.92 15.03 -5.43
N ARG A 282 -4.23 15.76 -6.51
CA ARG A 282 -5.47 15.54 -7.29
C ARG A 282 -5.47 14.17 -7.96
N GLN A 283 -4.34 13.73 -8.54
CA GLN A 283 -4.27 12.39 -9.14
C GLN A 283 -4.38 11.30 -8.08
N TRP A 284 -3.73 11.48 -6.92
CA TRP A 284 -3.89 10.56 -5.79
C TRP A 284 -5.35 10.45 -5.33
N SER A 285 -6.00 11.58 -5.06
CA SER A 285 -7.42 11.61 -4.65
C SER A 285 -8.35 10.96 -5.69
N LEU A 286 -8.11 11.22 -6.98
CA LEU A 286 -8.87 10.63 -8.08
C LEU A 286 -8.66 9.11 -8.16
N LEU A 287 -7.40 8.65 -7.99
CA LEU A 287 -7.07 7.23 -8.00
C LEU A 287 -7.83 6.47 -6.91
N LEU A 288 -7.87 7.01 -5.69
CA LEU A 288 -8.62 6.40 -4.59
C LEU A 288 -10.11 6.33 -4.86
N ILE A 289 -10.69 7.37 -5.48
CA ILE A 289 -12.11 7.36 -5.89
C ILE A 289 -12.36 6.28 -6.95
N GLN A 290 -11.49 6.13 -7.94
CA GLN A 290 -11.61 5.11 -8.98
C GLN A 290 -11.49 3.68 -8.42
N ILE A 291 -10.67 3.48 -7.40
CA ILE A 291 -10.57 2.20 -6.68
C ILE A 291 -11.88 1.93 -5.92
N ASP A 292 -12.43 2.92 -5.22
CA ASP A 292 -13.73 2.78 -4.55
C ASP A 292 -14.87 2.45 -5.53
N GLU A 293 -14.90 3.10 -6.71
CA GLU A 293 -15.87 2.80 -7.77
C GLU A 293 -15.73 1.36 -8.27
N ALA A 294 -14.49 0.88 -8.43
CA ALA A 294 -14.23 -0.49 -8.83
C ALA A 294 -14.78 -1.49 -7.81
N PHE A 295 -14.52 -1.29 -6.52
CA PHE A 295 -15.07 -2.12 -5.45
C PHE A 295 -16.58 -1.96 -5.25
N ASP A 296 -17.19 -0.90 -5.77
CA ASP A 296 -18.64 -0.66 -5.66
C ASP A 296 -19.45 -1.18 -6.85
N GLY A 297 -18.87 -2.09 -7.64
CA GLY A 297 -19.52 -2.77 -8.76
C GLY A 297 -19.25 -2.16 -10.13
N SER A 298 -18.21 -1.35 -10.24
CA SER A 298 -17.74 -0.78 -11.50
C SER A 298 -16.26 -1.10 -11.75
N PRO A 299 -15.85 -2.39 -11.82
CA PRO A 299 -14.42 -2.75 -11.89
C PRO A 299 -13.72 -2.16 -13.12
N ALA A 300 -14.46 -1.80 -14.18
CA ALA A 300 -13.94 -1.07 -15.33
C ALA A 300 -13.34 0.32 -14.97
N ALA A 301 -13.63 0.88 -13.80
CA ALA A 301 -13.01 2.10 -13.30
C ALA A 301 -11.49 1.97 -13.11
N LEU A 302 -10.96 0.75 -13.00
CA LEU A 302 -9.50 0.51 -12.97
C LEU A 302 -8.82 0.81 -14.31
N ILE A 303 -9.52 0.77 -15.44
CA ILE A 303 -8.93 1.10 -16.75
C ILE A 303 -8.45 2.57 -16.78
N PRO A 304 -9.28 3.58 -16.49
CA PRO A 304 -8.80 4.95 -16.38
C PRO A 304 -7.87 5.16 -15.15
N ALA A 305 -7.98 4.36 -14.09
CA ALA A 305 -7.11 4.44 -12.92
C ALA A 305 -5.63 4.21 -13.29
N VAL A 306 -5.33 3.32 -14.23
CA VAL A 306 -3.96 3.13 -14.75
C VAL A 306 -3.40 4.42 -15.35
N HIS A 307 -4.20 5.17 -16.11
CA HIS A 307 -3.76 6.47 -16.64
C HIS A 307 -3.56 7.50 -15.52
N THR A 308 -4.38 7.45 -14.47
CA THR A 308 -4.23 8.30 -13.28
C THR A 308 -2.92 7.99 -12.55
N MET A 309 -2.56 6.71 -12.41
CA MET A 309 -1.26 6.28 -11.85
C MET A 309 -0.07 6.83 -12.65
N PHE A 310 -0.12 6.79 -13.99
CA PHE A 310 0.95 7.37 -14.82
C PHE A 310 1.06 8.89 -14.64
N ARG A 311 -0.05 9.61 -14.53
CA ARG A 311 -0.04 11.05 -14.28
C ARG A 311 0.50 11.40 -12.89
N LEU A 312 0.17 10.59 -11.89
CA LEU A 312 0.75 10.71 -10.54
C LEU A 312 2.26 10.52 -10.59
N ARG A 313 2.73 9.44 -11.23
CA ARG A 313 4.16 9.19 -11.44
C ARG A 313 4.85 10.37 -12.12
N ASP A 314 4.29 10.89 -13.22
CA ASP A 314 4.91 11.97 -13.98
C ASP A 314 5.03 13.24 -13.12
N ALA A 315 4.03 13.56 -12.30
CA ALA A 315 4.11 14.67 -11.35
C ALA A 315 5.17 14.42 -10.25
N MET A 316 5.27 13.20 -9.72
CA MET A 316 6.29 12.81 -8.75
C MET A 316 7.70 12.98 -9.31
N LEU A 317 7.95 12.52 -10.54
CA LEU A 317 9.26 12.65 -11.20
C LEU A 317 9.67 14.13 -11.39
N VAL A 318 8.72 15.01 -11.71
CA VAL A 318 9.00 16.45 -11.80
C VAL A 318 9.34 17.02 -10.42
N LEU A 319 8.60 16.69 -9.36
CA LEU A 319 8.89 17.14 -8.00
C LEU A 319 10.30 16.68 -7.56
N LEU A 320 10.58 15.39 -7.69
CA LEU A 320 11.86 14.79 -7.28
C LEU A 320 13.08 15.37 -8.03
N ALA A 321 12.91 15.80 -9.26
CA ALA A 321 13.99 16.44 -10.03
C ALA A 321 14.27 17.90 -9.62
N ASN A 322 13.41 18.51 -8.80
CA ASN A 322 13.52 19.94 -8.46
C ASN A 322 13.91 20.16 -6.98
N PRO A 323 14.85 21.08 -6.69
CA PRO A 323 15.17 21.46 -5.32
C PRO A 323 13.94 22.01 -4.57
N MET A 324 13.84 21.71 -3.28
CA MET A 324 12.77 22.22 -2.42
C MET A 324 13.15 23.60 -1.86
N PRO A 325 12.46 24.69 -2.24
CA PRO A 325 12.74 26.03 -1.72
C PRO A 325 12.61 26.08 -0.19
N GLY A 326 13.60 26.70 0.47
CA GLY A 326 13.65 26.79 1.92
C GLY A 326 14.29 25.59 2.64
N HIS A 327 14.53 24.48 1.93
CA HIS A 327 15.15 23.27 2.45
C HIS A 327 16.45 22.94 1.72
N SER A 328 17.54 23.58 2.12
CA SER A 328 18.84 23.42 1.47
C SER A 328 19.32 21.95 1.45
N GLY A 329 19.68 21.45 0.28
CA GLY A 329 20.15 20.09 0.10
C GLY A 329 19.04 19.06 -0.09
N TYR A 330 17.76 19.46 -0.08
CA TYR A 330 16.63 18.59 -0.36
C TYR A 330 15.93 18.95 -1.65
N HIS A 331 15.33 17.94 -2.27
CA HIS A 331 14.42 18.06 -3.40
C HIS A 331 12.97 17.96 -2.92
N ALA A 332 12.05 18.47 -3.74
CA ALA A 332 10.62 18.33 -3.53
C ALA A 332 10.19 16.86 -3.63
N GLY A 333 9.07 16.53 -3.06
CA GLY A 333 8.47 15.19 -3.13
C GLY A 333 6.94 15.24 -3.11
N PRO A 334 6.27 14.12 -3.38
CA PRO A 334 4.82 14.03 -3.26
C PRO A 334 4.41 14.06 -1.79
N THR A 335 3.24 14.64 -1.50
CA THR A 335 2.72 14.71 -0.12
C THR A 335 1.61 13.69 0.13
N PHE A 336 1.01 13.13 -0.92
CA PHE A 336 -0.14 12.22 -0.85
C PHE A 336 -1.30 12.75 0.01
N GLU A 337 -1.40 14.06 0.15
CA GLU A 337 -2.51 14.71 0.84
C GLU A 337 -3.77 14.71 -0.04
N LEU A 338 -4.92 14.50 0.60
CA LEU A 338 -6.18 14.54 -0.11
C LEU A 338 -6.54 15.98 -0.51
N ILE A 339 -7.00 16.13 -1.74
CA ILE A 339 -7.64 17.36 -2.21
C ILE A 339 -9.12 17.04 -2.46
N GLU A 340 -10.01 17.85 -1.89
CA GLU A 340 -11.43 17.74 -2.19
C GLU A 340 -11.63 17.82 -3.71
N ALA A 341 -12.27 16.79 -4.28
CA ALA A 341 -12.65 16.81 -5.69
C ALA A 341 -13.65 17.96 -5.89
N THR A 342 -13.19 19.06 -6.46
CA THR A 342 -14.11 20.05 -7.01
C THR A 342 -14.81 19.37 -8.17
N HIS A 343 -16.06 18.95 -7.97
CA HIS A 343 -16.91 18.54 -9.09
C HIS A 343 -16.86 19.67 -10.11
N PRO A 344 -16.53 19.40 -11.39
CA PRO A 344 -16.71 20.41 -12.40
C PRO A 344 -18.18 20.82 -12.35
N SER A 345 -18.43 22.05 -11.96
CA SER A 345 -19.78 22.62 -11.97
C SER A 345 -20.31 22.43 -13.38
N THR A 346 -21.31 21.57 -13.54
CA THR A 346 -22.10 21.48 -14.76
C THR A 346 -22.56 22.91 -15.08
N PRO A 347 -22.23 23.48 -16.26
CA PRO A 347 -22.71 24.81 -16.61
C PRO A 347 -24.22 24.75 -16.58
N SER A 348 -24.83 25.56 -15.72
CA SER A 348 -26.30 25.77 -15.70
C SER A 348 -26.76 26.11 -17.11
N PRO A 349 -27.79 25.45 -17.66
CA PRO A 349 -28.32 25.83 -18.95
C PRO A 349 -28.81 27.26 -18.84
N SER A 350 -28.20 28.17 -19.62
CA SER A 350 -28.63 29.54 -19.75
C SER A 350 -30.11 29.53 -20.19
N ARG A 351 -30.97 30.10 -19.36
CA ARG A 351 -32.34 30.42 -19.76
C ARG A 351 -32.26 31.32 -21.00
N ALA A 352 -32.56 30.74 -22.16
CA ALA A 352 -32.91 31.55 -23.33
C ALA A 352 -34.19 32.32 -22.98
N GLU A 353 -34.08 33.64 -22.86
CA GLU A 353 -35.22 34.51 -22.82
C GLU A 353 -35.97 34.36 -24.14
N VAL A 354 -37.16 33.79 -24.06
CA VAL A 354 -38.16 33.88 -25.13
C VAL A 354 -38.75 35.27 -25.04
N GLY A 355 -38.21 36.18 -25.85
CA GLY A 355 -38.81 37.47 -26.13
C GLY A 355 -39.89 37.33 -27.19
N SER A 356 -41.05 37.84 -26.89
CA SER A 356 -42.29 37.95 -27.63
C SER A 356 -42.17 38.38 -29.08
#